data_3e0fba85743d54245bb94ee27ac0cc60
#
_entry.id   3e0fba85743d54245bb94ee27ac0cc60
#
_cell.length_a   1.000
_cell.length_b   1.000
_cell.length_c   1.000
_cell.angle_alpha   90.00
_cell.angle_beta   90.00
_cell.angle_gamma   90.00
#
_symmetry.space_group_name_H-M   'P 1'
#
loop_
_entity.id
_entity.type
_entity.pdbx_description
1 polymer ?
#
loop_
_entity_poly.entity_id
_entity_poly.type
_entity_poly.pdbx_seq_one_letter_code
_entity_poly.pdbx_strand_id
1 'polypeptide(L)'
;MTYVLGLNAYHADAAACLVKDGDLIAAVEEERFRRIKHWGGFPSESIRYCLAEAGISLGDVDHVAVNSDNSANRWRKLAYVLTSGVSLAYVLKRLRDRGDRADVAGNLKRALPEQEFRGTVHAVEHHLCHLASAFLVSPYDKAVTVSVDGFGDFSSAAWGLGEGGKLTVDGRVYFPHSLGVFYEAMTQFIGFPHYGDEYKVMGLAPYGEPRHVERMAEIVKLKNDGTFTLNLRYFRHAAGDGANYTVKDGIPSGGRLWSDALSELLGAPRDPAQPLEDRHRDIARSAQATYENAFFNLLDALHRRYACDTVVLAGGCAYNSVANGKIFDRSPFKKVYVQSAGGDAGGSIGAAFATWHKVEGDKARRHFVMDHAYWGPSATPDEIATAIAARRADFDAAGCTIERMGDEAALCRRTAQAISEGKVIGWFQGRLEWGPRALGNRSILGDPRRSDMKDILNLKIKRRESFRPFAPSILREAVKDWFETDDDVPFMMQVFKIRAEKRQEIPAVTHVDGTGRLQTVTWAGNPRYARLIEAFRDISGVPMVLNTSFNENEPVVCIPEEAIDCFLRTKMDVLVLGDTFIAR
;
A
#
# COMPACT_ATOMS: atom_id res chain seq x y z
N MET A 1 11.40 -29.20 -5.84
CA MET A 1 11.14 -27.78 -6.17
C MET A 1 9.63 -27.59 -6.15
N THR A 2 9.14 -26.65 -5.37
CA THR A 2 7.71 -26.38 -5.23
C THR A 2 7.42 -24.94 -5.61
N TYR A 3 6.68 -24.71 -6.70
CA TYR A 3 6.23 -23.39 -7.13
C TYR A 3 4.81 -23.13 -6.67
N VAL A 4 4.61 -22.00 -5.98
CA VAL A 4 3.31 -21.53 -5.54
C VAL A 4 3.02 -20.15 -6.13
N LEU A 5 2.02 -20.07 -7.01
CA LEU A 5 1.52 -18.82 -7.57
C LEU A 5 0.41 -18.28 -6.66
N GLY A 6 0.67 -17.15 -6.00
CA GLY A 6 -0.29 -16.46 -5.13
C GLY A 6 -1.06 -15.39 -5.88
N LEU A 7 -2.37 -15.34 -5.70
CA LEU A 7 -3.26 -14.42 -6.40
C LEU A 7 -4.13 -13.61 -5.44
N ASN A 8 -4.17 -12.29 -5.64
CA ASN A 8 -5.28 -11.45 -5.26
C ASN A 8 -6.16 -11.22 -6.50
N ALA A 9 -7.41 -11.67 -6.50
CA ALA A 9 -8.27 -11.65 -7.67
C ALA A 9 -9.71 -11.31 -7.36
N TYR A 10 -10.42 -10.74 -8.35
CA TYR A 10 -11.86 -10.46 -8.38
C TYR A 10 -12.34 -9.29 -7.51
N HIS A 11 -11.45 -8.57 -6.87
CA HIS A 11 -11.70 -7.31 -6.18
C HIS A 11 -10.55 -6.33 -6.44
N ALA A 12 -10.56 -5.16 -5.79
CA ALA A 12 -9.53 -4.14 -5.99
C ALA A 12 -8.13 -4.67 -5.72
N ASP A 13 -7.13 -3.97 -6.26
CA ASP A 13 -5.71 -4.24 -6.08
C ASP A 13 -5.31 -5.66 -6.53
N ALA A 14 -5.93 -6.14 -7.64
CA ALA A 14 -5.58 -7.44 -8.22
C ALA A 14 -4.06 -7.54 -8.43
N ALA A 15 -3.48 -8.68 -8.03
CA ALA A 15 -2.04 -8.86 -7.97
C ALA A 15 -1.66 -10.34 -8.06
N ALA A 16 -0.42 -10.61 -8.47
CA ALA A 16 0.17 -11.94 -8.41
C ALA A 16 1.56 -11.91 -7.79
N CYS A 17 1.94 -13.02 -7.18
CA CYS A 17 3.31 -13.30 -6.76
C CYS A 17 3.67 -14.75 -7.05
N LEU A 18 4.97 -15.04 -7.17
CA LEU A 18 5.50 -16.39 -7.30
C LEU A 18 6.48 -16.70 -6.19
N VAL A 19 6.21 -17.78 -5.48
CA VAL A 19 7.10 -18.34 -4.44
C VAL A 19 7.68 -19.66 -4.93
N LYS A 20 8.98 -19.85 -4.75
CA LYS A 20 9.71 -21.07 -5.07
C LYS A 20 10.42 -21.58 -3.82
N ASP A 21 10.09 -22.77 -3.37
CA ASP A 21 10.69 -23.41 -2.19
C ASP A 21 10.72 -22.52 -0.93
N GLY A 22 9.78 -21.58 -0.80
CA GLY A 22 9.67 -20.64 0.30
C GLY A 22 10.38 -19.29 0.09
N ASP A 23 10.97 -19.05 -1.07
CA ASP A 23 11.54 -17.76 -1.46
C ASP A 23 10.60 -17.02 -2.41
N LEU A 24 10.41 -15.73 -2.20
CA LEU A 24 9.67 -14.86 -3.12
C LEU A 24 10.54 -14.57 -4.36
N ILE A 25 10.04 -14.85 -5.55
CA ILE A 25 10.75 -14.64 -6.83
C ILE A 25 10.30 -13.33 -7.48
N ALA A 26 8.98 -13.10 -7.53
CA ALA A 26 8.37 -11.94 -8.14
C ALA A 26 7.03 -11.61 -7.48
N ALA A 27 6.68 -10.31 -7.48
CA ALA A 27 5.37 -9.84 -7.06
C ALA A 27 5.04 -8.51 -7.74
N VAL A 28 3.81 -8.36 -8.26
CA VAL A 28 3.39 -7.14 -8.96
C VAL A 28 1.86 -7.00 -8.94
N GLU A 29 1.39 -5.75 -8.84
CA GLU A 29 -0.01 -5.41 -8.99
C GLU A 29 -0.39 -5.25 -10.47
N GLU A 30 -1.58 -5.73 -10.83
CA GLU A 30 -2.12 -5.69 -12.19
C GLU A 30 -2.31 -4.25 -12.71
N GLU A 31 -2.55 -3.29 -11.81
CA GLU A 31 -2.68 -1.87 -12.15
C GLU A 31 -1.45 -1.31 -12.88
N ARG A 32 -0.26 -1.88 -12.64
CA ARG A 32 1.01 -1.48 -13.27
C ARG A 32 0.99 -1.71 -14.78
N PHE A 33 0.30 -2.75 -15.22
CA PHE A 33 0.15 -3.11 -16.64
C PHE A 33 -1.10 -2.50 -17.25
N ARG A 34 -2.23 -2.50 -16.53
CA ARG A 34 -3.53 -1.99 -17.02
C ARG A 34 -3.64 -0.47 -17.02
N ARG A 35 -2.76 0.23 -16.33
CA ARG A 35 -2.74 1.68 -16.18
C ARG A 35 -4.03 2.24 -15.56
N ILE A 36 -4.72 1.43 -14.76
CA ILE A 36 -5.92 1.77 -14.00
C ILE A 36 -5.65 1.49 -12.54
N LYS A 37 -5.73 2.54 -11.69
CA LYS A 37 -5.52 2.41 -10.24
C LYS A 37 -6.52 1.46 -9.60
N HIS A 38 -6.02 0.71 -8.63
CA HIS A 38 -6.82 -0.25 -7.87
C HIS A 38 -7.54 -1.27 -8.76
N TRP A 39 -6.94 -1.62 -9.91
CA TRP A 39 -7.51 -2.57 -10.86
C TRP A 39 -8.14 -3.77 -10.14
N GLY A 40 -9.42 -4.03 -10.45
CA GLY A 40 -10.15 -5.20 -9.95
C GLY A 40 -10.41 -6.19 -11.06
N GLY A 41 -10.16 -7.45 -10.79
CA GLY A 41 -10.38 -8.50 -11.78
C GLY A 41 -9.42 -9.66 -11.60
N PHE A 42 -9.14 -10.36 -12.70
CA PHE A 42 -8.16 -11.47 -12.70
C PHE A 42 -6.79 -10.93 -13.13
N PRO A 43 -5.69 -11.17 -12.38
CA PRO A 43 -4.40 -10.53 -12.58
C PRO A 43 -3.57 -11.20 -13.69
N SER A 44 -4.06 -11.16 -14.93
CA SER A 44 -3.50 -11.91 -16.06
C SER A 44 -2.09 -11.49 -16.42
N GLU A 45 -1.80 -10.18 -16.46
CA GLU A 45 -0.48 -9.67 -16.83
C GLU A 45 0.53 -9.87 -15.69
N SER A 46 0.06 -9.72 -14.44
CA SER A 46 0.88 -10.01 -13.26
C SER A 46 1.32 -11.47 -13.21
N ILE A 47 0.42 -12.40 -13.58
CA ILE A 47 0.76 -13.83 -13.70
C ILE A 47 1.80 -14.05 -14.78
N ARG A 48 1.60 -13.48 -15.99
CA ARG A 48 2.59 -13.58 -17.09
C ARG A 48 3.97 -13.09 -16.66
N TYR A 49 4.01 -11.94 -16.00
CA TYR A 49 5.26 -11.40 -15.49
C TYR A 49 5.93 -12.34 -14.49
N CYS A 50 5.21 -12.85 -13.50
CA CYS A 50 5.77 -13.74 -12.48
C CYS A 50 6.34 -15.03 -13.07
N LEU A 51 5.66 -15.63 -14.07
CA LEU A 51 6.13 -16.82 -14.78
C LEU A 51 7.38 -16.50 -15.62
N ALA A 52 7.36 -15.40 -16.37
CA ALA A 52 8.48 -14.97 -17.21
C ALA A 52 9.73 -14.66 -16.38
N GLU A 53 9.58 -13.97 -15.24
CA GLU A 53 10.68 -13.64 -14.33
C GLU A 53 11.37 -14.90 -13.78
N ALA A 54 10.60 -15.96 -13.53
CA ALA A 54 11.14 -17.24 -13.09
C ALA A 54 11.63 -18.15 -14.24
N GLY A 55 11.37 -17.78 -15.51
CA GLY A 55 11.70 -18.58 -16.67
C GLY A 55 10.93 -19.91 -16.76
N ILE A 56 9.68 -19.93 -16.27
CA ILE A 56 8.82 -21.12 -16.22
C ILE A 56 7.49 -20.90 -16.96
N SER A 57 6.80 -21.99 -17.22
CA SER A 57 5.43 -22.01 -17.76
C SER A 57 4.40 -22.24 -16.65
N LEU A 58 3.11 -22.02 -16.95
CA LEU A 58 2.02 -22.35 -16.04
C LEU A 58 1.96 -23.85 -15.70
N GLY A 59 2.44 -24.71 -16.61
CA GLY A 59 2.52 -26.16 -16.39
C GLY A 59 3.54 -26.59 -15.32
N ASP A 60 4.49 -25.71 -14.99
CA ASP A 60 5.52 -25.94 -13.96
C ASP A 60 5.05 -25.50 -12.56
N VAL A 61 3.90 -24.82 -12.47
CA VAL A 61 3.33 -24.34 -11.18
C VAL A 61 2.61 -25.48 -10.48
N ASP A 62 3.08 -25.86 -9.30
CA ASP A 62 2.49 -26.94 -8.50
C ASP A 62 1.20 -26.54 -7.81
N HIS A 63 1.15 -25.30 -7.32
CA HIS A 63 0.02 -24.78 -6.55
C HIS A 63 -0.34 -23.35 -6.96
N VAL A 64 -1.64 -23.08 -7.08
CA VAL A 64 -2.21 -21.74 -7.20
C VAL A 64 -3.01 -21.43 -5.94
N ALA A 65 -2.65 -20.37 -5.24
CA ALA A 65 -3.29 -19.96 -3.99
C ALA A 65 -4.01 -18.62 -4.18
N VAL A 66 -5.32 -18.57 -3.87
CA VAL A 66 -6.14 -17.36 -4.00
C VAL A 66 -6.52 -16.85 -2.62
N ASN A 67 -6.41 -15.55 -2.38
CA ASN A 67 -6.70 -14.90 -1.11
C ASN A 67 -8.20 -14.72 -0.81
N SER A 68 -9.01 -15.71 -1.13
CA SER A 68 -10.43 -15.73 -0.82
C SER A 68 -10.92 -17.18 -0.65
N ASP A 69 -11.69 -17.41 0.41
CA ASP A 69 -12.36 -18.68 0.65
C ASP A 69 -13.87 -18.46 0.85
N ASN A 70 -14.65 -18.78 -0.17
CA ASN A 70 -16.10 -18.66 -0.13
C ASN A 70 -16.75 -19.49 0.98
N SER A 71 -16.09 -20.57 1.44
CA SER A 71 -16.57 -21.44 2.51
C SER A 71 -16.28 -20.88 3.91
N ALA A 72 -15.36 -19.93 4.02
CA ALA A 72 -14.99 -19.34 5.30
C ALA A 72 -16.17 -18.63 5.97
N ASN A 73 -16.22 -18.72 7.29
CA ASN A 73 -17.22 -18.03 8.13
C ASN A 73 -18.70 -18.33 7.78
N ARG A 74 -18.99 -19.50 7.14
CA ARG A 74 -20.32 -19.85 6.63
C ARG A 74 -21.43 -19.78 7.68
N TRP A 75 -21.15 -20.18 8.93
CA TRP A 75 -22.13 -20.15 10.01
C TRP A 75 -22.46 -18.70 10.43
N ARG A 76 -21.46 -17.80 10.41
CA ARG A 76 -21.68 -16.38 10.65
C ARG A 76 -22.48 -15.72 9.54
N LYS A 77 -22.18 -16.07 8.28
CA LYS A 77 -22.98 -15.64 7.10
C LYS A 77 -24.44 -16.07 7.24
N LEU A 78 -24.69 -17.33 7.59
CA LEU A 78 -26.03 -17.86 7.77
C LEU A 78 -26.77 -17.17 8.94
N ALA A 79 -26.12 -17.04 10.09
CA ALA A 79 -26.70 -16.36 11.25
C ALA A 79 -27.08 -14.90 10.91
N TYR A 80 -26.21 -14.18 10.18
CA TYR A 80 -26.50 -12.81 9.75
C TYR A 80 -27.72 -12.75 8.82
N VAL A 81 -27.81 -13.62 7.81
CA VAL A 81 -28.96 -13.67 6.89
C VAL A 81 -30.28 -13.92 7.67
N LEU A 82 -30.26 -14.79 8.68
CA LEU A 82 -31.44 -15.11 9.49
C LEU A 82 -31.86 -13.98 10.43
N THR A 83 -30.92 -13.13 10.87
CA THR A 83 -31.19 -12.11 11.90
C THR A 83 -31.31 -10.69 11.37
N SER A 84 -30.79 -10.40 10.17
CA SER A 84 -30.68 -9.04 9.64
C SER A 84 -31.79 -8.62 8.67
N GLY A 85 -32.72 -9.55 8.32
CA GLY A 85 -33.81 -9.25 7.37
C GLY A 85 -33.34 -8.98 5.93
N VAL A 86 -32.12 -9.39 5.58
CA VAL A 86 -31.59 -9.27 4.19
C VAL A 86 -32.48 -10.06 3.23
N SER A 87 -32.84 -9.44 2.09
CA SER A 87 -33.74 -10.06 1.11
C SER A 87 -33.09 -11.33 0.49
N LEU A 88 -33.93 -12.36 0.29
CA LEU A 88 -33.51 -13.61 -0.35
C LEU A 88 -32.97 -13.35 -1.78
N ALA A 89 -33.54 -12.36 -2.49
CA ALA A 89 -33.10 -11.94 -3.81
C ALA A 89 -31.64 -11.42 -3.79
N TYR A 90 -31.25 -10.67 -2.77
CA TYR A 90 -29.88 -10.19 -2.60
C TYR A 90 -28.91 -11.36 -2.35
N VAL A 91 -29.31 -12.31 -1.52
CA VAL A 91 -28.51 -13.53 -1.25
C VAL A 91 -28.32 -14.34 -2.53
N LEU A 92 -29.39 -14.56 -3.30
CA LEU A 92 -29.35 -15.30 -4.56
C LEU A 92 -28.48 -14.59 -5.61
N LYS A 93 -28.60 -13.27 -5.74
CA LYS A 93 -27.72 -12.46 -6.60
C LYS A 93 -26.24 -12.66 -6.22
N ARG A 94 -25.91 -12.54 -4.95
CA ARG A 94 -24.54 -12.77 -4.43
C ARG A 94 -24.02 -14.19 -4.69
N LEU A 95 -24.88 -15.18 -4.62
CA LEU A 95 -24.52 -16.57 -4.93
C LEU A 95 -24.25 -16.77 -6.43
N ARG A 96 -25.01 -16.11 -7.29
CA ARG A 96 -24.82 -16.15 -8.75
C ARG A 96 -23.52 -15.46 -9.17
N ASP A 97 -23.23 -14.28 -8.62
CA ASP A 97 -22.00 -13.51 -8.91
C ASP A 97 -20.73 -14.23 -8.43
N ARG A 98 -20.88 -15.28 -7.61
CA ARG A 98 -19.77 -16.14 -7.11
C ARG A 98 -19.34 -17.22 -8.10
N GLY A 99 -20.22 -17.66 -9.01
CA GLY A 99 -19.93 -18.77 -9.92
C GLY A 99 -18.69 -18.52 -10.79
N ASP A 100 -18.61 -17.35 -11.38
CA ASP A 100 -17.48 -16.97 -12.25
C ASP A 100 -16.16 -16.75 -11.49
N ARG A 101 -16.25 -16.40 -10.20
CA ARG A 101 -15.08 -16.20 -9.33
C ARG A 101 -14.51 -17.50 -8.78
N ALA A 102 -15.31 -18.55 -8.72
CA ALA A 102 -14.89 -19.85 -8.19
C ALA A 102 -14.06 -20.67 -9.20
N ASP A 103 -14.17 -20.36 -10.51
CA ASP A 103 -13.46 -21.07 -11.58
C ASP A 103 -12.06 -20.47 -11.85
N VAL A 104 -11.15 -20.63 -10.90
CA VAL A 104 -9.77 -20.15 -11.04
C VAL A 104 -9.05 -20.84 -12.20
N ALA A 105 -9.24 -22.15 -12.38
CA ALA A 105 -8.61 -22.89 -13.49
C ALA A 105 -9.10 -22.41 -14.85
N GLY A 106 -10.41 -22.17 -15.00
CA GLY A 106 -10.96 -21.59 -16.23
C GLY A 106 -10.48 -20.15 -16.47
N ASN A 107 -10.29 -19.35 -15.41
CA ASN A 107 -9.70 -18.00 -15.55
C ASN A 107 -8.23 -18.06 -15.97
N LEU A 108 -7.44 -18.98 -15.44
CA LEU A 108 -6.06 -19.22 -15.88
C LEU A 108 -6.01 -19.62 -17.36
N LYS A 109 -6.88 -20.54 -17.80
CA LYS A 109 -6.96 -20.93 -19.21
C LYS A 109 -7.38 -19.76 -20.13
N ARG A 110 -8.28 -18.90 -19.69
CA ARG A 110 -8.64 -17.67 -20.45
C ARG A 110 -7.49 -16.66 -20.52
N ALA A 111 -6.74 -16.52 -19.43
CA ALA A 111 -5.60 -15.60 -19.35
C ALA A 111 -4.39 -16.10 -20.15
N LEU A 112 -4.13 -17.40 -20.19
CA LEU A 112 -2.98 -18.07 -20.79
C LEU A 112 -3.45 -19.26 -21.63
N PRO A 113 -4.17 -19.00 -22.77
CA PRO A 113 -4.84 -20.06 -23.54
C PRO A 113 -3.85 -21.08 -24.16
N GLU A 114 -2.59 -20.67 -24.36
CA GLU A 114 -1.50 -21.49 -24.89
C GLU A 114 -0.82 -22.37 -23.84
N GLN A 115 -1.16 -22.21 -22.56
CA GLN A 115 -0.55 -22.95 -21.45
C GLN A 115 -1.62 -23.76 -20.67
N GLU A 116 -1.20 -24.87 -20.08
CA GLU A 116 -2.07 -25.72 -19.31
C GLU A 116 -1.63 -25.76 -17.84
N PHE A 117 -2.53 -25.45 -16.92
CA PHE A 117 -2.31 -25.63 -15.49
C PHE A 117 -2.63 -27.07 -15.08
N ARG A 118 -1.68 -27.74 -14.41
CA ARG A 118 -1.80 -29.14 -13.95
C ARG A 118 -1.72 -29.30 -12.44
N GLY A 119 -1.48 -28.19 -11.74
CA GLY A 119 -1.31 -28.19 -10.30
C GLY A 119 -2.63 -28.17 -9.51
N THR A 120 -2.55 -27.79 -8.24
CA THR A 120 -3.68 -27.74 -7.32
C THR A 120 -4.05 -26.30 -6.98
N VAL A 121 -5.35 -25.95 -7.02
CA VAL A 121 -5.87 -24.66 -6.57
C VAL A 121 -6.22 -24.70 -5.09
N HIS A 122 -5.79 -23.69 -4.34
CA HIS A 122 -6.06 -23.50 -2.92
C HIS A 122 -6.83 -22.20 -2.70
N ALA A 123 -7.99 -22.28 -2.06
CA ALA A 123 -8.68 -21.14 -1.50
C ALA A 123 -8.14 -20.88 -0.09
N VAL A 124 -7.65 -19.68 0.17
CA VAL A 124 -7.08 -19.27 1.47
C VAL A 124 -7.91 -18.12 2.01
N GLU A 125 -8.35 -18.23 3.26
CA GLU A 125 -9.21 -17.21 3.88
C GLU A 125 -8.51 -15.84 3.90
N HIS A 126 -9.23 -14.79 3.53
CA HIS A 126 -8.74 -13.45 3.27
C HIS A 126 -7.88 -12.88 4.41
N HIS A 127 -8.37 -12.89 5.64
CA HIS A 127 -7.59 -12.37 6.76
C HIS A 127 -6.43 -13.28 7.16
N LEU A 128 -6.52 -14.58 6.94
CA LEU A 128 -5.36 -15.47 7.08
C LEU A 128 -4.26 -15.07 6.08
N CYS A 129 -4.65 -14.68 4.84
CA CYS A 129 -3.67 -14.17 3.87
C CYS A 129 -3.01 -12.87 4.35
N HIS A 130 -3.78 -11.92 4.90
CA HIS A 130 -3.19 -10.71 5.46
C HIS A 130 -2.21 -11.01 6.60
N LEU A 131 -2.60 -11.84 7.58
CA LEU A 131 -1.73 -12.19 8.70
C LEU A 131 -0.47 -12.92 8.23
N ALA A 132 -0.61 -13.85 7.26
CA ALA A 132 0.50 -14.59 6.67
C ALA A 132 1.45 -13.67 5.88
N SER A 133 0.91 -12.71 5.11
CA SER A 133 1.69 -11.75 4.33
C SER A 133 2.58 -10.85 5.19
N ALA A 134 2.15 -10.58 6.43
CA ALA A 134 2.94 -9.79 7.36
C ALA A 134 3.90 -10.67 8.17
N PHE A 135 3.43 -11.81 8.70
CA PHE A 135 4.24 -12.61 9.62
C PHE A 135 5.27 -13.49 8.92
N LEU A 136 4.85 -14.25 7.89
CA LEU A 136 5.73 -15.26 7.29
C LEU A 136 6.94 -14.69 6.55
N VAL A 137 6.89 -13.42 6.19
CA VAL A 137 7.99 -12.70 5.54
C VAL A 137 8.67 -11.65 6.43
N SER A 138 8.24 -11.52 7.69
CA SER A 138 8.84 -10.58 8.65
C SER A 138 10.18 -11.10 9.21
N PRO A 139 11.04 -10.23 9.76
CA PRO A 139 12.29 -10.67 10.39
C PRO A 139 12.08 -11.30 11.78
N TYR A 140 10.84 -11.38 12.30
CA TYR A 140 10.57 -11.78 13.67
C TYR A 140 10.13 -13.24 13.77
N ASP A 141 10.77 -14.01 14.63
CA ASP A 141 10.43 -15.42 14.86
C ASP A 141 9.12 -15.58 15.63
N LYS A 142 8.75 -14.60 16.46
CA LYS A 142 7.50 -14.55 17.20
C LYS A 142 6.89 -13.16 17.16
N ALA A 143 5.61 -13.06 16.81
CA ALA A 143 4.88 -11.79 16.77
C ALA A 143 3.38 -11.97 16.96
N VAL A 144 2.73 -10.99 17.56
CA VAL A 144 1.29 -10.79 17.44
C VAL A 144 1.00 -10.34 16.01
N THR A 145 0.11 -11.06 15.33
CA THR A 145 -0.28 -10.74 13.96
C THR A 145 -1.64 -10.06 13.96
N VAL A 146 -1.75 -8.93 13.26
CA VAL A 146 -2.98 -8.14 13.23
C VAL A 146 -3.30 -7.71 11.81
N SER A 147 -4.55 -7.94 11.40
CA SER A 147 -5.12 -7.42 10.16
C SER A 147 -6.34 -6.57 10.48
N VAL A 148 -6.38 -5.33 9.98
CA VAL A 148 -7.55 -4.44 10.03
C VAL A 148 -7.82 -3.95 8.62
N ASP A 149 -9.07 -4.14 8.16
CA ASP A 149 -9.41 -3.96 6.74
C ASP A 149 -10.83 -3.44 6.53
N GLY A 150 -11.24 -3.30 5.26
CA GLY A 150 -12.62 -3.14 4.85
C GLY A 150 -13.43 -4.41 5.16
N PHE A 151 -13.55 -5.30 4.18
CA PHE A 151 -14.16 -6.62 4.34
C PHE A 151 -13.56 -7.66 3.40
N GLY A 152 -13.19 -8.82 3.94
CA GLY A 152 -12.90 -10.02 3.18
C GLY A 152 -13.43 -11.26 3.89
N ASP A 153 -14.01 -12.20 3.14
CA ASP A 153 -14.58 -13.44 3.65
C ASP A 153 -15.49 -13.30 4.90
N PHE A 154 -16.26 -12.19 4.94
CA PHE A 154 -17.22 -11.86 6.02
C PHE A 154 -16.58 -11.38 7.33
N SER A 155 -15.34 -10.99 7.33
CA SER A 155 -14.66 -10.35 8.46
C SER A 155 -13.97 -9.05 8.02
N SER A 156 -13.64 -8.20 8.98
CA SER A 156 -13.02 -6.88 8.77
C SER A 156 -11.73 -6.70 9.57
N ALA A 157 -11.50 -7.56 10.54
CA ALA A 157 -10.25 -7.63 11.27
C ALA A 157 -10.02 -9.06 11.75
N ALA A 158 -8.77 -9.44 11.87
CA ALA A 158 -8.35 -10.70 12.49
C ALA A 158 -7.01 -10.52 13.20
N TRP A 159 -6.76 -11.38 14.16
CA TRP A 159 -5.52 -11.41 14.91
C TRP A 159 -5.19 -12.81 15.38
N GLY A 160 -3.93 -13.02 15.71
CA GLY A 160 -3.41 -14.25 16.26
C GLY A 160 -1.96 -14.15 16.66
N LEU A 161 -1.33 -15.28 16.82
CA LEU A 161 0.08 -15.41 17.15
C LEU A 161 0.80 -16.16 16.03
N GLY A 162 1.89 -15.58 15.57
CA GLY A 162 2.86 -16.25 14.73
C GLY A 162 4.07 -16.66 15.57
N GLU A 163 4.54 -17.91 15.42
CA GLU A 163 5.75 -18.43 16.09
C GLU A 163 6.43 -19.48 15.22
N GLY A 164 7.69 -19.25 14.85
CA GLY A 164 8.39 -20.04 13.85
C GLY A 164 7.68 -20.03 12.50
N GLY A 165 7.34 -21.19 11.96
CA GLY A 165 6.55 -21.33 10.74
C GLY A 165 5.04 -21.47 10.97
N LYS A 166 4.54 -21.37 12.20
CA LYS A 166 3.14 -21.56 12.56
C LYS A 166 2.44 -20.21 12.75
N LEU A 167 1.22 -20.12 12.25
CA LEU A 167 0.36 -18.96 12.39
C LEU A 167 -1.03 -19.43 12.86
N THR A 168 -1.50 -18.87 13.99
CA THR A 168 -2.86 -19.08 14.49
C THR A 168 -3.75 -17.88 14.19
N VAL A 169 -5.05 -18.09 14.08
CA VAL A 169 -6.05 -17.03 13.96
C VAL A 169 -7.02 -17.19 15.12
N ASP A 170 -6.86 -16.38 16.15
CA ASP A 170 -7.50 -16.56 17.45
C ASP A 170 -8.74 -15.68 17.65
N GLY A 171 -8.94 -14.70 16.77
CA GLY A 171 -10.11 -13.85 16.83
C GLY A 171 -10.33 -13.03 15.56
N ARG A 172 -11.57 -12.53 15.42
CA ARG A 172 -12.02 -11.71 14.30
C ARG A 172 -13.08 -10.70 14.73
N VAL A 173 -13.14 -9.58 13.98
CA VAL A 173 -14.33 -8.74 13.89
C VAL A 173 -15.07 -9.09 12.61
N TYR A 174 -16.36 -9.35 12.72
CA TYR A 174 -17.17 -9.80 11.60
C TYR A 174 -18.00 -8.66 11.01
N PHE A 175 -18.41 -8.83 9.76
CA PHE A 175 -19.44 -8.03 9.12
C PHE A 175 -20.67 -7.93 10.06
N PRO A 176 -21.28 -6.73 10.24
CA PRO A 176 -21.10 -5.50 9.48
C PRO A 176 -20.17 -4.45 10.11
N HIS A 177 -19.35 -4.79 11.06
CA HIS A 177 -18.48 -3.87 11.79
C HIS A 177 -17.09 -3.82 11.16
N SER A 178 -16.63 -2.62 10.73
CA SER A 178 -15.31 -2.42 10.10
C SER A 178 -14.77 -1.02 10.34
N LEU A 179 -13.51 -0.91 10.75
CA LEU A 179 -12.80 0.38 10.83
C LEU A 179 -12.44 0.91 9.44
N GLY A 180 -12.18 0.04 8.46
CA GLY A 180 -11.94 0.44 7.08
C GLY A 180 -13.17 1.13 6.50
N VAL A 181 -14.36 0.51 6.65
CA VAL A 181 -15.63 1.13 6.20
C VAL A 181 -15.97 2.41 6.96
N PHE A 182 -15.68 2.47 8.27
CA PHE A 182 -15.82 3.73 9.00
C PHE A 182 -14.96 4.83 8.37
N TYR A 183 -13.69 4.54 8.11
CA TYR A 183 -12.75 5.52 7.56
C TYR A 183 -13.12 5.92 6.13
N GLU A 184 -13.50 4.99 5.28
CA GLU A 184 -13.98 5.23 3.92
C GLU A 184 -15.27 6.07 3.91
N ALA A 185 -16.23 5.77 4.80
CA ALA A 185 -17.46 6.57 4.94
C ALA A 185 -17.16 8.03 5.31
N MET A 186 -16.20 8.27 6.22
CA MET A 186 -15.74 9.62 6.56
C MET A 186 -15.01 10.27 5.37
N THR A 187 -14.25 9.52 4.60
CA THR A 187 -13.56 9.97 3.40
C THR A 187 -14.58 10.48 2.36
N GLN A 188 -15.60 9.68 2.07
CA GLN A 188 -16.69 10.08 1.19
C GLN A 188 -17.46 11.31 1.72
N PHE A 189 -17.72 11.35 3.03
CA PHE A 189 -18.45 12.45 3.67
C PHE A 189 -17.73 13.79 3.56
N ILE A 190 -16.40 13.78 3.60
CA ILE A 190 -15.55 14.97 3.38
C ILE A 190 -15.38 15.30 1.89
N GLY A 191 -16.06 14.57 0.98
CA GLY A 191 -16.08 14.83 -0.45
C GLY A 191 -14.89 14.24 -1.24
N PHE A 192 -14.34 13.14 -0.79
CA PHE A 192 -13.38 12.32 -1.52
C PHE A 192 -14.05 10.97 -1.87
N PRO A 193 -14.73 10.89 -3.04
CA PRO A 193 -15.66 9.79 -3.31
C PRO A 193 -15.00 8.53 -3.90
N HIS A 194 -13.73 8.59 -4.31
CA HIS A 194 -13.10 7.48 -5.02
C HIS A 194 -12.52 6.45 -4.05
N TYR A 195 -12.60 5.19 -4.45
CA TYR A 195 -11.93 4.10 -3.77
C TYR A 195 -10.43 4.38 -3.63
N GLY A 196 -9.87 4.17 -2.45
CA GLY A 196 -8.46 4.45 -2.16
C GLY A 196 -8.15 5.91 -1.76
N ASP A 197 -9.14 6.80 -1.64
CA ASP A 197 -8.95 8.21 -1.26
C ASP A 197 -8.66 8.43 0.25
N GLU A 198 -8.65 7.40 1.09
CA GLU A 198 -8.50 7.47 2.55
C GLU A 198 -7.21 8.17 2.98
N TYR A 199 -6.15 8.04 2.20
CA TYR A 199 -4.88 8.73 2.44
C TYR A 199 -5.02 10.27 2.41
N LYS A 200 -6.04 10.80 1.72
CA LYS A 200 -6.34 12.25 1.69
C LYS A 200 -6.85 12.72 3.06
N VAL A 201 -7.71 11.94 3.70
CA VAL A 201 -8.20 12.23 5.06
C VAL A 201 -7.06 12.14 6.06
N MET A 202 -6.21 11.10 5.97
CA MET A 202 -5.01 10.99 6.80
C MET A 202 -4.07 12.20 6.63
N GLY A 203 -3.88 12.67 5.39
CA GLY A 203 -3.05 13.85 5.09
C GLY A 203 -3.69 15.19 5.50
N LEU A 204 -5.02 15.27 5.54
CA LEU A 204 -5.78 16.45 5.94
C LEU A 204 -5.90 16.59 7.47
N ALA A 205 -5.90 15.47 8.19
CA ALA A 205 -6.12 15.43 9.64
C ALA A 205 -5.19 16.35 10.47
N PRO A 206 -3.88 16.51 10.15
CA PRO A 206 -3.00 17.41 10.90
C PRO A 206 -3.36 18.89 10.82
N TYR A 207 -4.23 19.29 9.87
CA TYR A 207 -4.66 20.68 9.69
C TYR A 207 -5.92 21.04 10.49
N GLY A 208 -6.55 20.09 11.19
CA GLY A 208 -7.78 20.28 11.97
C GLY A 208 -7.61 19.97 13.44
N GLU A 209 -8.67 20.28 14.20
CA GLU A 209 -8.78 20.01 15.63
C GLU A 209 -9.75 18.83 15.89
N PRO A 210 -9.56 18.02 16.94
CA PRO A 210 -10.37 16.82 17.21
C PRO A 210 -11.74 17.14 17.86
N ARG A 211 -12.47 18.11 17.33
CA ARG A 211 -13.72 18.67 17.94
C ARG A 211 -14.91 17.73 17.91
N HIS A 212 -14.88 16.67 17.09
CA HIS A 212 -16.00 15.75 16.90
C HIS A 212 -15.75 14.36 17.49
N VAL A 213 -14.67 14.12 18.23
CA VAL A 213 -14.32 12.79 18.77
C VAL A 213 -15.42 12.24 19.68
N GLU A 214 -15.99 13.06 20.56
CA GLU A 214 -17.08 12.65 21.45
C GLU A 214 -18.33 12.23 20.66
N ARG A 215 -18.69 12.98 19.61
CA ARG A 215 -19.80 12.62 18.71
C ARG A 215 -19.49 11.35 17.92
N MET A 216 -18.26 11.17 17.48
CA MET A 216 -17.85 9.97 16.75
C MET A 216 -17.76 8.72 17.63
N ALA A 217 -17.70 8.86 18.95
CA ALA A 217 -17.88 7.75 19.89
C ALA A 217 -19.31 7.15 19.84
N GLU A 218 -20.30 7.87 19.28
CA GLU A 218 -21.60 7.30 18.97
C GLU A 218 -21.56 6.39 17.72
N ILE A 219 -20.62 6.63 16.81
CA ILE A 219 -20.43 5.88 15.55
C ILE A 219 -19.63 4.61 15.80
N VAL A 220 -18.47 4.73 16.49
CA VAL A 220 -17.57 3.61 16.81
C VAL A 220 -17.56 3.38 18.30
N LYS A 221 -18.11 2.24 18.74
CA LYS A 221 -18.17 1.86 20.15
C LYS A 221 -17.07 0.85 20.48
N LEU A 222 -16.18 1.21 21.38
CA LEU A 222 -15.13 0.34 21.88
C LEU A 222 -15.69 -0.68 22.87
N LYS A 223 -15.11 -1.88 22.89
CA LYS A 223 -15.44 -2.94 23.84
C LYS A 223 -14.25 -3.25 24.76
N ASN A 224 -14.57 -3.82 25.93
CA ASN A 224 -13.56 -4.17 26.93
C ASN A 224 -12.60 -5.29 26.48
N ASP A 225 -13.02 -6.10 25.51
CA ASP A 225 -12.20 -7.16 24.91
C ASP A 225 -11.20 -6.65 23.85
N GLY A 226 -11.13 -5.33 23.64
CA GLY A 226 -10.30 -4.68 22.64
C GLY A 226 -10.99 -4.51 21.29
N THR A 227 -12.12 -5.18 21.05
CA THR A 227 -12.85 -5.07 19.79
C THR A 227 -13.74 -3.81 19.75
N PHE A 228 -14.45 -3.63 18.66
CA PHE A 228 -15.34 -2.49 18.45
C PHE A 228 -16.62 -2.92 17.74
N THR A 229 -17.61 -2.04 17.78
CA THR A 229 -18.81 -2.14 16.93
C THR A 229 -19.13 -0.79 16.31
N LEU A 230 -19.68 -0.83 15.10
CA LEU A 230 -20.27 0.35 14.46
C LEU A 230 -21.75 0.49 14.83
N ASN A 231 -22.19 1.72 15.06
CA ASN A 231 -23.61 2.04 15.10
C ASN A 231 -24.13 2.15 13.66
N LEU A 232 -24.81 1.12 13.21
CA LEU A 232 -25.24 0.94 11.82
C LEU A 232 -26.26 2.00 11.35
N ARG A 233 -26.86 2.78 12.26
CA ARG A 233 -27.71 3.93 11.91
C ARG A 233 -26.98 4.92 10.99
N TYR A 234 -25.68 5.07 11.15
CA TYR A 234 -24.86 6.02 10.39
C TYR A 234 -24.35 5.47 9.05
N PHE A 235 -24.62 4.21 8.74
CA PHE A 235 -24.06 3.49 7.57
C PHE A 235 -25.14 2.88 6.69
N ARG A 236 -24.81 2.66 5.42
CA ARG A 236 -25.67 2.00 4.43
C ARG A 236 -25.22 0.62 4.02
N HIS A 237 -23.97 0.25 4.24
CA HIS A 237 -23.40 -1.01 3.75
C HIS A 237 -24.07 -2.26 4.36
N ALA A 238 -24.70 -2.16 5.51
CA ALA A 238 -25.45 -3.25 6.15
C ALA A 238 -26.91 -3.34 5.68
N ALA A 239 -27.46 -2.28 5.08
CA ALA A 239 -28.80 -2.30 4.50
C ALA A 239 -28.76 -3.01 3.15
N GLY A 240 -29.76 -3.84 2.84
CA GLY A 240 -29.76 -4.70 1.64
C GLY A 240 -29.71 -3.95 0.29
N ASP A 241 -29.95 -2.65 0.27
CA ASP A 241 -29.81 -1.70 -0.85
C ASP A 241 -28.52 -0.86 -0.75
N GLY A 242 -27.70 -1.12 0.28
CA GLY A 242 -26.51 -0.35 0.60
C GLY A 242 -25.38 -0.54 -0.41
N ALA A 243 -24.40 0.35 -0.29
CA ALA A 243 -23.21 0.53 -1.10
C ALA A 243 -22.73 -0.76 -1.80
N ASN A 244 -23.26 -1.00 -3.01
CA ASN A 244 -22.83 -2.14 -3.81
C ASN A 244 -21.41 -1.85 -4.31
N TYR A 245 -20.43 -2.51 -3.69
CA TYR A 245 -19.11 -2.58 -4.29
C TYR A 245 -19.20 -3.34 -5.61
N THR A 246 -18.80 -2.70 -6.68
CA THR A 246 -18.80 -3.26 -8.04
C THR A 246 -17.44 -3.00 -8.68
N VAL A 247 -17.05 -3.88 -9.56
CA VAL A 247 -15.91 -3.68 -10.46
C VAL A 247 -16.47 -3.64 -11.87
N LYS A 248 -16.32 -2.50 -12.53
CA LYS A 248 -16.73 -2.33 -13.92
C LYS A 248 -15.52 -1.90 -14.74
N ASP A 249 -15.22 -2.66 -15.79
CA ASP A 249 -14.05 -2.44 -16.66
C ASP A 249 -12.73 -2.32 -15.87
N GLY A 250 -12.60 -3.12 -14.80
CA GLY A 250 -11.46 -3.11 -13.89
C GLY A 250 -11.47 -1.99 -12.85
N ILE A 251 -12.40 -1.05 -12.91
CA ILE A 251 -12.48 0.08 -11.98
C ILE A 251 -13.37 -0.29 -10.81
N PRO A 252 -12.83 -0.33 -9.57
CA PRO A 252 -13.63 -0.53 -8.38
C PRO A 252 -14.47 0.72 -8.06
N SER A 253 -15.71 0.51 -7.70
CA SER A 253 -16.64 1.57 -7.29
C SER A 253 -17.47 1.08 -6.12
N GLY A 254 -17.51 1.85 -5.05
CA GLY A 254 -18.44 1.70 -3.93
C GLY A 254 -19.58 2.71 -4.03
N GLY A 255 -20.78 2.31 -3.61
CA GLY A 255 -21.85 3.27 -3.39
C GLY A 255 -21.60 4.15 -2.17
N ARG A 256 -22.52 5.07 -1.89
CA ARG A 256 -22.48 5.91 -0.69
C ARG A 256 -22.57 5.05 0.59
N LEU A 257 -21.52 5.06 1.41
CA LEU A 257 -21.41 4.24 2.61
C LEU A 257 -22.13 4.85 3.83
N TRP A 258 -22.25 6.15 3.89
CA TRP A 258 -22.86 6.87 5.01
C TRP A 258 -24.36 7.15 4.79
N SER A 259 -25.15 7.20 5.87
CA SER A 259 -26.57 7.53 5.88
C SER A 259 -26.81 9.01 6.20
N ASP A 260 -28.05 9.47 6.02
CA ASP A 260 -28.43 10.86 6.35
C ASP A 260 -28.31 11.18 7.84
N ALA A 261 -28.42 10.17 8.71
CA ALA A 261 -28.16 10.31 10.14
C ALA A 261 -26.73 10.82 10.45
N LEU A 262 -25.76 10.57 9.58
CA LEU A 262 -24.42 11.12 9.74
C LEU A 262 -24.41 12.64 9.53
N SER A 263 -25.24 13.14 8.60
CA SER A 263 -25.42 14.59 8.40
C SER A 263 -26.12 15.27 9.56
N GLU A 264 -27.03 14.57 10.24
CA GLU A 264 -27.64 15.07 11.50
C GLU A 264 -26.58 15.24 12.60
N LEU A 265 -25.61 14.32 12.65
CA LEU A 265 -24.56 14.30 13.68
C LEU A 265 -23.42 15.30 13.41
N LEU A 266 -22.94 15.38 12.16
CA LEU A 266 -21.71 16.10 11.80
C LEU A 266 -21.96 17.35 10.91
N GLY A 267 -23.22 17.62 10.55
CA GLY A 267 -23.58 18.67 9.59
C GLY A 267 -23.56 18.17 8.13
N ALA A 268 -23.75 19.07 7.16
CA ALA A 268 -23.84 18.70 5.75
C ALA A 268 -22.53 18.07 5.22
N PRO A 269 -22.60 17.04 4.34
CA PRO A 269 -21.41 16.52 3.67
C PRO A 269 -20.82 17.59 2.73
N ARG A 270 -19.53 17.49 2.41
CA ARG A 270 -18.90 18.37 1.44
C ARG A 270 -19.17 17.86 0.01
N ASP A 271 -19.59 18.75 -0.85
CA ASP A 271 -19.55 18.48 -2.29
C ASP A 271 -18.09 18.51 -2.76
N PRO A 272 -17.63 17.55 -3.59
CA PRO A 272 -16.25 17.52 -4.10
C PRO A 272 -15.79 18.83 -4.79
N ALA A 273 -16.72 19.58 -5.41
CA ALA A 273 -16.44 20.86 -6.05
C ALA A 273 -16.26 22.03 -5.06
N GLN A 274 -16.69 21.88 -3.82
CA GLN A 274 -16.56 22.92 -2.80
C GLN A 274 -15.15 22.97 -2.20
N PRO A 275 -14.67 24.14 -1.75
CA PRO A 275 -13.38 24.25 -1.05
C PRO A 275 -13.41 23.50 0.27
N LEU A 276 -12.22 23.10 0.75
CA LEU A 276 -12.03 22.56 2.09
C LEU A 276 -12.03 23.70 3.12
N GLU A 277 -12.93 23.59 4.10
CA GLU A 277 -13.07 24.50 5.23
C GLU A 277 -12.54 23.87 6.52
N ASP A 278 -12.41 24.65 7.60
CA ASP A 278 -11.91 24.18 8.90
C ASP A 278 -12.77 23.03 9.46
N ARG A 279 -14.10 23.10 9.31
CA ARG A 279 -14.97 22.00 9.75
C ARG A 279 -14.62 20.66 9.08
N HIS A 280 -14.19 20.66 7.82
CA HIS A 280 -13.82 19.44 7.10
C HIS A 280 -12.48 18.90 7.61
N ARG A 281 -11.55 19.80 7.97
CA ARG A 281 -10.28 19.48 8.63
C ARG A 281 -10.53 18.89 10.03
N ASP A 282 -11.43 19.48 10.80
CA ASP A 282 -11.82 19.03 12.14
C ASP A 282 -12.50 17.64 12.08
N ILE A 283 -13.34 17.38 11.07
CA ILE A 283 -13.93 16.06 10.84
C ILE A 283 -12.84 15.05 10.49
N ALA A 284 -11.89 15.39 9.58
CA ALA A 284 -10.77 14.53 9.23
C ALA A 284 -9.89 14.19 10.46
N ARG A 285 -9.58 15.21 11.29
CA ARG A 285 -8.81 15.02 12.53
C ARG A 285 -9.55 14.13 13.53
N SER A 286 -10.85 14.34 13.67
CA SER A 286 -11.68 13.55 14.57
C SER A 286 -11.85 12.09 14.09
N ALA A 287 -12.00 11.89 12.77
CA ALA A 287 -12.05 10.54 12.18
C ALA A 287 -10.74 9.78 12.40
N GLN A 288 -9.58 10.43 12.17
CA GLN A 288 -8.27 9.85 12.45
C GLN A 288 -8.12 9.49 13.94
N ALA A 289 -8.51 10.39 14.86
CA ALA A 289 -8.42 10.15 16.29
C ALA A 289 -9.34 9.00 16.75
N THR A 290 -10.56 8.92 16.20
CA THR A 290 -11.50 7.84 16.48
C THR A 290 -11.00 6.48 16.00
N TYR A 291 -10.45 6.44 14.77
CA TYR A 291 -9.77 5.25 14.25
C TYR A 291 -8.62 4.83 15.17
N GLU A 292 -7.72 5.75 15.53
CA GLU A 292 -6.58 5.50 16.41
C GLU A 292 -7.04 4.94 17.77
N ASN A 293 -8.08 5.51 18.37
CA ASN A 293 -8.60 5.02 19.65
C ASN A 293 -9.09 3.56 19.57
N ALA A 294 -9.75 3.18 18.47
CA ALA A 294 -10.21 1.81 18.28
C ALA A 294 -9.03 0.86 17.98
N PHE A 295 -8.08 1.30 17.15
CA PHE A 295 -6.90 0.53 16.79
C PHE A 295 -6.02 0.26 18.02
N PHE A 296 -5.73 1.28 18.84
CA PHE A 296 -4.90 1.10 20.04
C PHE A 296 -5.63 0.34 21.14
N ASN A 297 -6.97 0.47 21.29
CA ASN A 297 -7.74 -0.40 22.17
C ASN A 297 -7.57 -1.88 21.82
N LEU A 298 -7.55 -2.21 20.52
CA LEU A 298 -7.29 -3.57 20.03
C LEU A 298 -5.85 -4.00 20.36
N LEU A 299 -4.86 -3.18 20.02
CA LEU A 299 -3.44 -3.50 20.25
C LEU A 299 -3.14 -3.73 21.73
N ASP A 300 -3.66 -2.90 22.62
CA ASP A 300 -3.48 -3.04 24.07
C ASP A 300 -4.08 -4.34 24.61
N ALA A 301 -5.27 -4.71 24.12
CA ALA A 301 -5.91 -5.98 24.48
C ALA A 301 -5.10 -7.17 24.00
N LEU A 302 -4.56 -7.10 22.79
CA LEU A 302 -3.74 -8.18 22.22
C LEU A 302 -2.38 -8.32 22.91
N HIS A 303 -1.72 -7.21 23.27
CA HIS A 303 -0.50 -7.26 24.05
C HIS A 303 -0.73 -7.93 25.41
N ARG A 304 -1.81 -7.55 26.14
CA ARG A 304 -2.21 -8.21 27.41
C ARG A 304 -2.46 -9.70 27.24
N ARG A 305 -3.07 -10.09 26.12
CA ARG A 305 -3.43 -11.50 25.85
C ARG A 305 -2.21 -12.37 25.55
N TYR A 306 -1.27 -11.87 24.73
CA TYR A 306 -0.16 -12.67 24.22
C TYR A 306 1.17 -12.44 24.94
N ALA A 307 1.29 -11.38 25.74
CA ALA A 307 2.53 -10.99 26.43
C ALA A 307 3.74 -11.01 25.47
N CYS A 308 3.58 -10.42 24.28
CA CYS A 308 4.57 -10.37 23.22
C CYS A 308 4.76 -8.92 22.76
N ASP A 309 6.01 -8.43 22.77
CA ASP A 309 6.36 -7.04 22.48
C ASP A 309 6.50 -6.74 20.97
N THR A 310 6.27 -7.74 20.12
CA THR A 310 6.38 -7.63 18.67
C THR A 310 5.01 -7.71 18.02
N VAL A 311 4.71 -6.79 17.09
CA VAL A 311 3.49 -6.81 16.28
C VAL A 311 3.83 -6.71 14.80
N VAL A 312 3.10 -7.46 13.97
CA VAL A 312 3.15 -7.36 12.51
C VAL A 312 1.75 -7.03 11.96
N LEU A 313 1.69 -6.14 10.97
CA LEU A 313 0.46 -5.52 10.49
C LEU A 313 0.22 -5.74 9.00
N ALA A 314 -1.02 -6.06 8.64
CA ALA A 314 -1.55 -6.04 7.28
C ALA A 314 -3.05 -5.65 7.29
N GLY A 315 -3.72 -5.76 6.13
CA GLY A 315 -5.05 -5.22 5.85
C GLY A 315 -4.95 -3.77 5.35
N GLY A 316 -5.98 -3.27 4.66
CA GLY A 316 -5.99 -1.93 4.07
C GLY A 316 -5.70 -0.81 5.07
N CYS A 317 -6.13 -0.97 6.34
CA CYS A 317 -5.83 -0.02 7.40
C CYS A 317 -4.36 0.03 7.82
N ALA A 318 -3.53 -0.95 7.44
CA ALA A 318 -2.07 -0.90 7.64
C ALA A 318 -1.41 0.21 6.81
N TYR A 319 -2.11 0.78 5.83
CA TYR A 319 -1.67 2.00 5.11
C TYR A 319 -1.81 3.28 5.94
N ASN A 320 -2.45 3.23 7.12
CA ASN A 320 -2.49 4.38 8.03
C ASN A 320 -1.14 4.58 8.74
N SER A 321 -0.18 5.13 7.98
CA SER A 321 1.19 5.36 8.45
C SER A 321 1.27 6.28 9.68
N VAL A 322 0.28 7.14 9.89
CA VAL A 322 0.18 8.01 11.08
C VAL A 322 -0.10 7.18 12.35
N ALA A 323 -1.05 6.25 12.28
CA ALA A 323 -1.33 5.34 13.41
C ALA A 323 -0.16 4.37 13.63
N ASN A 324 0.44 3.83 12.54
CA ASN A 324 1.55 2.90 12.64
C ASN A 324 2.77 3.51 13.36
N GLY A 325 3.12 4.77 13.07
CA GLY A 325 4.24 5.45 13.74
C GLY A 325 3.99 5.71 15.25
N LYS A 326 2.72 5.82 15.64
CA LYS A 326 2.35 6.04 17.05
C LYS A 326 2.33 4.76 17.90
N ILE A 327 2.54 3.58 17.30
CA ILE A 327 2.53 2.30 18.05
C ILE A 327 3.54 2.33 19.19
N PHE A 328 4.73 2.86 18.97
CA PHE A 328 5.78 2.95 19.96
C PHE A 328 5.45 3.88 21.16
N ASP A 329 4.68 4.93 20.90
CA ASP A 329 4.28 5.91 21.92
C ASP A 329 2.96 5.54 22.63
N ARG A 330 2.05 4.84 21.93
CA ARG A 330 0.66 4.63 22.37
C ARG A 330 0.31 3.18 22.67
N SER A 331 1.25 2.26 22.50
CA SER A 331 1.05 0.84 22.85
C SER A 331 2.28 0.27 23.53
N PRO A 332 2.15 -0.90 24.20
CA PRO A 332 3.31 -1.56 24.81
C PRO A 332 4.26 -2.23 23.81
N PHE A 333 3.91 -2.34 22.53
CA PHE A 333 4.75 -2.99 21.52
C PHE A 333 6.05 -2.22 21.27
N LYS A 334 7.16 -2.98 21.12
CA LYS A 334 8.53 -2.46 20.95
C LYS A 334 9.11 -2.73 19.58
N LYS A 335 8.53 -3.69 18.85
CA LYS A 335 8.96 -4.07 17.51
C LYS A 335 7.75 -4.12 16.59
N VAL A 336 7.88 -3.50 15.43
CA VAL A 336 6.78 -3.38 14.46
C VAL A 336 7.29 -3.78 13.07
N TYR A 337 6.52 -4.58 12.36
CA TYR A 337 6.70 -4.79 10.92
C TYR A 337 5.38 -4.52 10.22
N VAL A 338 5.43 -3.74 9.16
CA VAL A 338 4.26 -3.45 8.32
C VAL A 338 4.57 -3.90 6.91
N GLN A 339 3.77 -4.80 6.36
CA GLN A 339 3.91 -5.30 4.99
C GLN A 339 3.90 -4.12 3.99
N SER A 340 4.79 -4.12 3.00
CA SER A 340 4.93 -3.03 2.01
C SER A 340 3.66 -2.84 1.18
N ALA A 341 2.99 -3.93 0.79
CA ALA A 341 1.67 -3.95 0.18
C ALA A 341 0.64 -4.48 1.20
N GLY A 342 0.47 -3.77 2.33
CA GLY A 342 -0.34 -4.22 3.47
C GLY A 342 -1.81 -4.50 3.15
N GLY A 343 -2.39 -3.86 2.11
CA GLY A 343 -3.75 -4.10 1.63
C GLY A 343 -3.92 -5.41 0.87
N ASP A 344 -4.97 -5.49 0.06
CA ASP A 344 -5.41 -6.72 -0.62
C ASP A 344 -4.34 -7.32 -1.55
N ALA A 345 -3.54 -6.48 -2.22
CA ALA A 345 -2.45 -6.97 -3.06
C ALA A 345 -1.50 -7.91 -2.30
N GLY A 346 -1.14 -7.56 -1.06
CA GLY A 346 -0.29 -8.39 -0.20
C GLY A 346 -0.91 -9.73 0.18
N GLY A 347 -2.23 -9.84 0.06
CA GLY A 347 -2.94 -11.11 0.23
C GLY A 347 -2.48 -12.20 -0.74
N SER A 348 -1.94 -11.82 -1.93
CA SER A 348 -1.33 -12.77 -2.86
C SER A 348 -0.09 -13.44 -2.24
N ILE A 349 0.82 -12.65 -1.63
CA ILE A 349 2.00 -13.17 -0.91
C ILE A 349 1.55 -14.05 0.27
N GLY A 350 0.57 -13.58 1.05
CA GLY A 350 0.04 -14.34 2.18
C GLY A 350 -0.57 -15.68 1.77
N ALA A 351 -1.33 -15.71 0.68
CA ALA A 351 -1.91 -16.93 0.13
C ALA A 351 -0.81 -17.93 -0.31
N ALA A 352 0.22 -17.44 -1.00
CA ALA A 352 1.33 -18.27 -1.46
C ALA A 352 2.13 -18.87 -0.30
N PHE A 353 2.57 -18.04 0.65
CA PHE A 353 3.36 -18.53 1.79
C PHE A 353 2.55 -19.43 2.71
N ALA A 354 1.28 -19.08 3.01
CA ALA A 354 0.41 -19.95 3.81
C ALA A 354 0.20 -21.32 3.13
N THR A 355 0.04 -21.34 1.81
CA THR A 355 -0.10 -22.58 1.04
C THR A 355 1.19 -23.38 1.05
N TRP A 356 2.35 -22.73 0.80
CA TRP A 356 3.64 -23.41 0.86
C TRP A 356 3.88 -24.07 2.23
N HIS A 357 3.68 -23.33 3.33
CA HIS A 357 3.79 -23.90 4.68
C HIS A 357 2.82 -25.05 4.92
N LYS A 358 1.60 -24.99 4.39
CA LYS A 358 0.61 -26.05 4.52
C LYS A 358 1.01 -27.32 3.75
N VAL A 359 1.54 -27.16 2.54
CA VAL A 359 1.92 -28.28 1.67
C VAL A 359 3.19 -28.96 2.16
N GLU A 360 4.21 -28.18 2.49
CA GLU A 360 5.48 -28.72 3.00
C GLU A 360 5.41 -29.20 4.45
N GLY A 361 4.40 -28.74 5.22
CA GLY A 361 4.16 -29.17 6.60
C GLY A 361 5.39 -28.98 7.49
N ASP A 362 5.80 -30.03 8.21
CA ASP A 362 6.95 -29.96 9.13
C ASP A 362 8.30 -29.76 8.42
N LYS A 363 8.39 -29.88 7.11
CA LYS A 363 9.59 -29.57 6.32
C LYS A 363 9.73 -28.09 6.04
N ALA A 364 8.64 -27.34 6.03
CA ALA A 364 8.68 -25.92 5.81
C ALA A 364 9.55 -25.23 6.87
N ARG A 365 10.51 -24.43 6.42
CA ARG A 365 11.32 -23.60 7.28
C ARG A 365 11.19 -22.16 6.84
N ARG A 366 10.84 -21.28 7.75
CA ARG A 366 10.82 -19.86 7.48
C ARG A 366 12.25 -19.34 7.40
N HIS A 367 12.70 -19.00 6.21
CA HIS A 367 14.06 -18.49 5.92
C HIS A 367 14.03 -17.20 5.12
N PHE A 368 12.97 -16.94 4.36
CA PHE A 368 12.82 -15.71 3.61
C PHE A 368 12.40 -14.56 4.52
N VAL A 369 13.06 -13.42 4.36
CA VAL A 369 12.69 -12.15 5.00
C VAL A 369 12.55 -11.10 3.91
N MET A 370 11.38 -10.43 3.89
CA MET A 370 11.13 -9.32 2.99
C MET A 370 11.65 -8.03 3.62
N ASP A 371 12.89 -7.70 3.36
CA ASP A 371 13.58 -6.50 3.84
C ASP A 371 13.59 -5.36 2.80
N HIS A 372 13.22 -5.65 1.56
CA HIS A 372 13.02 -4.68 0.49
C HIS A 372 11.73 -4.98 -0.30
N ALA A 373 11.29 -4.02 -1.13
CA ALA A 373 10.07 -4.14 -1.91
C ALA A 373 10.30 -4.24 -3.44
N TYR A 374 11.48 -4.54 -3.91
CA TYR A 374 11.84 -4.52 -5.34
C TYR A 374 11.57 -5.88 -6.01
N TRP A 375 10.28 -6.20 -6.25
CA TRP A 375 9.84 -7.50 -6.75
C TRP A 375 9.15 -7.45 -8.11
N GLY A 376 8.85 -6.22 -8.61
CA GLY A 376 8.20 -6.01 -9.90
C GLY A 376 9.17 -5.95 -11.08
N PRO A 377 8.67 -5.58 -12.28
CA PRO A 377 9.45 -5.53 -13.51
C PRO A 377 10.66 -4.60 -13.45
N SER A 378 11.72 -4.98 -14.16
CA SER A 378 12.86 -4.13 -14.48
C SER A 378 12.94 -3.91 -16.00
N ALA A 379 13.74 -2.94 -16.42
CA ALA A 379 14.09 -2.75 -17.82
C ALA A 379 15.60 -2.96 -18.03
N THR A 380 15.94 -3.66 -19.10
CA THR A 380 17.33 -3.86 -19.52
C THR A 380 17.92 -2.57 -20.13
N PRO A 381 19.24 -2.42 -20.16
CA PRO A 381 19.88 -1.28 -20.83
C PRO A 381 19.47 -1.11 -22.30
N ASP A 382 19.22 -2.22 -23.02
CA ASP A 382 18.82 -2.21 -24.43
C ASP A 382 17.37 -1.75 -24.60
N GLU A 383 16.46 -2.18 -23.73
CA GLU A 383 15.07 -1.68 -23.71
C GLU A 383 15.03 -0.17 -23.42
N ILE A 384 15.82 0.30 -22.46
CA ILE A 384 15.94 1.74 -22.16
C ILE A 384 16.49 2.50 -23.38
N ALA A 385 17.54 2.01 -24.02
CA ALA A 385 18.12 2.63 -25.22
C ALA A 385 17.12 2.68 -26.38
N THR A 386 16.37 1.61 -26.58
CA THR A 386 15.31 1.50 -27.60
C THR A 386 14.20 2.50 -27.35
N ALA A 387 13.69 2.61 -26.11
CA ALA A 387 12.67 3.56 -25.75
C ALA A 387 13.13 5.02 -25.94
N ILE A 388 14.38 5.34 -25.57
CA ILE A 388 14.96 6.67 -25.80
C ILE A 388 15.08 6.98 -27.30
N ALA A 389 15.58 6.03 -28.09
CA ALA A 389 15.74 6.19 -29.54
C ALA A 389 14.39 6.42 -30.25
N ALA A 390 13.35 5.69 -29.85
CA ALA A 390 12.00 5.82 -30.38
C ALA A 390 11.38 7.22 -30.13
N ARG A 391 11.81 7.91 -29.08
CA ARG A 391 11.31 9.22 -28.66
C ARG A 391 12.32 10.36 -28.86
N ARG A 392 13.35 10.12 -29.68
CA ARG A 392 14.44 11.09 -29.90
C ARG A 392 13.92 12.46 -30.38
N ALA A 393 13.03 12.46 -31.38
CA ALA A 393 12.44 13.68 -31.90
C ALA A 393 11.68 14.51 -30.85
N ASP A 394 11.00 13.83 -29.91
CA ASP A 394 10.29 14.50 -28.83
C ASP A 394 11.25 15.15 -27.83
N PHE A 395 12.36 14.49 -27.52
CA PHE A 395 13.42 15.05 -26.68
C PHE A 395 14.10 16.25 -27.34
N ASP A 396 14.38 16.17 -28.64
CA ASP A 396 14.98 17.26 -29.40
C ASP A 396 14.03 18.48 -29.45
N ALA A 397 12.72 18.24 -29.68
CA ALA A 397 11.70 19.27 -29.65
C ALA A 397 11.53 19.92 -28.26
N ALA A 398 11.74 19.15 -27.19
CA ALA A 398 11.72 19.64 -25.81
C ALA A 398 13.05 20.32 -25.38
N GLY A 399 14.04 20.40 -26.25
CA GLY A 399 15.35 20.99 -25.98
C GLY A 399 16.21 20.15 -25.03
N CYS A 400 15.94 18.86 -24.94
CA CYS A 400 16.65 17.99 -24.00
C CYS A 400 18.06 17.59 -24.49
N THR A 401 18.99 17.53 -23.55
CA THR A 401 20.30 16.88 -23.74
C THR A 401 20.22 15.46 -23.20
N ILE A 402 20.83 14.49 -23.91
CA ILE A 402 20.86 13.08 -23.52
C ILE A 402 22.30 12.65 -23.40
N GLU A 403 22.67 12.12 -22.23
CA GLU A 403 24.02 11.65 -21.96
C GLU A 403 23.98 10.28 -21.26
N ARG A 404 24.64 9.30 -21.84
CA ARG A 404 24.85 7.99 -21.18
C ARG A 404 26.08 8.07 -20.30
N MET A 405 25.89 7.81 -19.01
CA MET A 405 26.97 7.84 -18.03
C MET A 405 27.65 6.47 -17.96
N GLY A 406 28.97 6.45 -18.06
CA GLY A 406 29.74 5.18 -17.98
C GLY A 406 30.07 4.73 -16.56
N ASP A 407 29.85 5.61 -15.56
CA ASP A 407 30.16 5.39 -14.16
C ASP A 407 28.97 5.72 -13.27
N GLU A 408 28.54 4.76 -12.46
CA GLU A 408 27.41 4.91 -11.53
C GLU A 408 27.65 6.00 -10.48
N ALA A 409 28.88 6.12 -9.98
CA ALA A 409 29.20 7.15 -9.00
C ALA A 409 29.11 8.56 -9.61
N ALA A 410 29.54 8.71 -10.88
CA ALA A 410 29.42 9.96 -11.63
C ALA A 410 27.94 10.30 -11.90
N LEU A 411 27.11 9.31 -12.28
CA LEU A 411 25.66 9.49 -12.44
C LEU A 411 25.00 9.96 -11.14
N CYS A 412 25.29 9.30 -10.03
CA CYS A 412 24.74 9.66 -8.71
C CYS A 412 25.19 11.06 -8.28
N ARG A 413 26.46 11.41 -8.43
CA ARG A 413 26.96 12.77 -8.12
C ARG A 413 26.30 13.83 -8.97
N ARG A 414 26.16 13.61 -10.29
CA ARG A 414 25.50 14.56 -11.19
C ARG A 414 24.02 14.72 -10.85
N THR A 415 23.34 13.63 -10.54
CA THR A 415 21.94 13.66 -10.12
C THR A 415 21.77 14.38 -8.77
N ALA A 416 22.64 14.10 -7.80
CA ALA A 416 22.66 14.80 -6.51
C ALA A 416 22.93 16.30 -6.67
N GLN A 417 23.85 16.68 -7.56
CA GLN A 417 24.11 18.08 -7.90
C GLN A 417 22.85 18.76 -8.47
N ALA A 418 22.16 18.12 -9.42
CA ALA A 418 20.92 18.64 -9.97
C ALA A 418 19.82 18.80 -8.90
N ILE A 419 19.68 17.82 -7.98
CA ILE A 419 18.77 17.94 -6.83
C ILE A 419 19.15 19.17 -5.98
N SER A 420 20.44 19.36 -5.66
CA SER A 420 20.92 20.46 -4.82
C SER A 420 20.72 21.85 -5.44
N GLU A 421 20.64 21.90 -6.76
CA GLU A 421 20.29 23.08 -7.55
C GLU A 421 18.77 23.35 -7.61
N GLY A 422 17.97 22.48 -6.96
CA GLY A 422 16.51 22.61 -6.91
C GLY A 422 15.79 22.04 -8.11
N LYS A 423 16.45 21.22 -8.92
CA LYS A 423 15.84 20.49 -10.03
C LYS A 423 14.96 19.34 -9.55
N VAL A 424 13.91 19.04 -10.28
CA VAL A 424 13.03 17.89 -10.05
C VAL A 424 13.44 16.76 -10.96
N ILE A 425 13.73 15.61 -10.36
CA ILE A 425 14.28 14.45 -11.04
C ILE A 425 13.25 13.33 -11.15
N GLY A 426 12.96 12.85 -12.36
CA GLY A 426 12.36 11.53 -12.58
C GLY A 426 13.44 10.46 -12.49
N TRP A 427 13.30 9.52 -11.56
CA TRP A 427 14.30 8.50 -11.26
C TRP A 427 13.71 7.11 -11.50
N PHE A 428 14.18 6.43 -12.56
CA PHE A 428 13.74 5.10 -12.99
C PHE A 428 14.92 4.14 -12.98
N GLN A 429 14.91 3.18 -12.03
CA GLN A 429 16.04 2.28 -11.78
C GLN A 429 15.54 0.87 -11.46
N GLY A 430 16.35 -0.16 -11.70
CA GLY A 430 16.17 -1.52 -11.24
C GLY A 430 14.74 -2.06 -11.33
N ARG A 431 14.39 -2.96 -10.40
CA ARG A 431 13.05 -3.55 -10.30
C ARG A 431 12.05 -2.58 -9.66
N LEU A 432 10.81 -2.58 -10.20
CA LEU A 432 9.68 -1.81 -9.66
C LEU A 432 9.36 -2.26 -8.21
N GLU A 433 8.94 -1.31 -7.38
CA GLU A 433 8.48 -1.56 -6.03
C GLU A 433 7.16 -2.32 -6.00
N TRP A 434 7.06 -3.27 -5.09
CA TRP A 434 5.84 -3.94 -4.64
C TRP A 434 5.14 -3.10 -3.58
N GLY A 435 3.88 -2.73 -3.82
CA GLY A 435 3.09 -1.89 -2.93
C GLY A 435 2.90 -0.45 -3.44
N PRO A 436 2.14 0.38 -2.69
CA PRO A 436 1.68 1.70 -3.16
C PRO A 436 2.74 2.80 -3.05
N ARG A 437 3.92 2.51 -2.50
CA ARG A 437 4.95 3.52 -2.22
C ARG A 437 6.10 3.42 -3.22
N ALA A 438 6.55 4.57 -3.72
CA ALA A 438 7.82 4.66 -4.42
C ALA A 438 8.96 4.70 -3.38
N LEU A 439 9.92 3.82 -3.53
CA LEU A 439 10.97 3.57 -2.55
C LEU A 439 12.38 3.73 -3.13
N GLY A 440 12.51 4.45 -4.27
CA GLY A 440 13.79 4.78 -4.87
C GLY A 440 14.09 4.09 -6.20
N ASN A 441 13.11 3.40 -6.80
CA ASN A 441 13.25 2.82 -8.15
C ASN A 441 12.28 3.42 -9.17
N ARG A 442 11.12 3.88 -8.75
CA ARG A 442 10.12 4.59 -9.57
C ARG A 442 9.72 5.88 -8.84
N SER A 443 10.67 6.79 -8.71
CA SER A 443 10.57 7.96 -7.82
C SER A 443 10.68 9.28 -8.58
N ILE A 444 9.99 10.30 -8.08
CA ILE A 444 10.32 11.69 -8.35
C ILE A 444 11.06 12.21 -7.12
N LEU A 445 12.26 12.75 -7.34
CA LEU A 445 13.16 13.22 -6.29
C LEU A 445 13.28 14.74 -6.33
N GLY A 446 13.48 15.34 -5.15
CA GLY A 446 13.69 16.77 -5.00
C GLY A 446 14.50 17.12 -3.74
N ASP A 447 14.85 18.39 -3.62
CA ASP A 447 15.61 18.90 -2.48
C ASP A 447 14.69 19.08 -1.24
N PRO A 448 14.94 18.36 -0.14
CA PRO A 448 14.13 18.48 1.07
C PRO A 448 14.31 19.83 1.80
N ARG A 449 15.39 20.56 1.52
CA ARG A 449 15.75 21.85 2.16
C ARG A 449 14.91 23.02 1.62
N ARG A 450 14.34 22.90 0.42
CA ARG A 450 13.60 23.96 -0.24
C ARG A 450 12.17 24.04 0.25
N SER A 451 11.77 25.14 0.85
CA SER A 451 10.40 25.37 1.33
C SER A 451 9.35 25.39 0.21
N ASP A 452 9.72 25.84 -1.00
CA ASP A 452 8.86 25.92 -2.17
C ASP A 452 8.75 24.59 -2.97
N MET A 453 9.58 23.59 -2.66
CA MET A 453 9.59 22.31 -3.40
C MET A 453 8.24 21.60 -3.35
N LYS A 454 7.54 21.69 -2.22
CA LYS A 454 6.19 21.13 -2.06
C LYS A 454 5.19 21.72 -3.06
N ASP A 455 5.23 23.04 -3.24
CA ASP A 455 4.35 23.74 -4.19
C ASP A 455 4.75 23.45 -5.63
N ILE A 456 6.06 23.43 -5.91
CA ILE A 456 6.59 23.06 -7.23
C ILE A 456 6.08 21.69 -7.65
N LEU A 457 6.20 20.68 -6.80
CA LEU A 457 5.77 19.32 -7.11
C LEU A 457 4.25 19.20 -7.22
N ASN A 458 3.48 19.85 -6.35
CA ASN A 458 2.02 19.77 -6.40
C ASN A 458 1.44 20.52 -7.60
N LEU A 459 1.97 21.71 -7.94
CA LEU A 459 1.43 22.55 -9.02
C LEU A 459 1.94 22.11 -10.40
N LYS A 460 3.25 21.78 -10.51
CA LYS A 460 3.88 21.55 -11.83
C LYS A 460 3.80 20.10 -12.29
N ILE A 461 3.70 19.14 -11.38
CA ILE A 461 3.80 17.71 -11.68
C ILE A 461 2.54 16.96 -11.25
N LYS A 462 2.21 17.00 -9.95
CA LYS A 462 1.14 16.18 -9.38
C LYS A 462 -0.26 16.75 -9.60
N ARG A 463 -0.42 18.04 -9.82
CA ARG A 463 -1.70 18.73 -9.99
C ARG A 463 -2.76 18.28 -8.98
N ARG A 464 -2.38 18.27 -7.71
CA ARG A 464 -3.16 17.73 -6.62
C ARG A 464 -3.27 18.70 -5.45
N GLU A 465 -4.02 18.31 -4.42
CA GLU A 465 -4.27 19.11 -3.23
C GLU A 465 -2.97 19.47 -2.48
N SER A 466 -2.82 20.75 -2.10
CA SER A 466 -1.59 21.26 -1.48
C SER A 466 -1.32 20.72 -0.07
N PHE A 467 -2.33 20.21 0.64
CA PHE A 467 -2.15 19.63 1.97
C PHE A 467 -1.45 18.27 1.96
N ARG A 468 -1.33 17.62 0.81
CA ARG A 468 -0.70 16.29 0.72
C ARG A 468 0.80 16.40 0.96
N PRO A 469 1.34 15.67 1.96
CA PRO A 469 2.75 15.74 2.29
C PRO A 469 3.61 14.95 1.30
N PHE A 470 4.91 15.24 1.31
CA PHE A 470 5.96 14.44 0.69
C PHE A 470 6.78 13.72 1.76
N ALA A 471 7.52 12.70 1.35
CA ALA A 471 8.24 11.81 2.24
C ALA A 471 9.76 11.98 2.10
N PRO A 472 10.54 11.92 3.20
CA PRO A 472 11.98 11.77 3.14
C PRO A 472 12.39 10.32 2.93
N SER A 473 13.40 10.10 2.05
CA SER A 473 14.20 8.88 2.02
C SER A 473 15.58 9.21 2.57
N ILE A 474 15.94 8.62 3.70
CA ILE A 474 17.16 8.92 4.47
C ILE A 474 18.08 7.70 4.53
N LEU A 475 19.40 7.93 4.55
CA LEU A 475 20.36 6.87 4.86
C LEU A 475 20.10 6.30 6.25
N ARG A 476 20.07 4.96 6.38
CA ARG A 476 19.70 4.27 7.63
C ARG A 476 20.54 4.73 8.82
N GLU A 477 21.84 4.89 8.63
CA GLU A 477 22.78 5.31 9.66
C GLU A 477 22.53 6.73 10.20
N ALA A 478 21.84 7.57 9.44
CA ALA A 478 21.56 8.95 9.82
C ALA A 478 20.19 9.16 10.50
N VAL A 479 19.35 8.12 10.58
CA VAL A 479 17.97 8.25 11.09
C VAL A 479 17.92 8.88 12.47
N LYS A 480 18.75 8.39 13.40
CA LYS A 480 18.80 8.82 14.79
C LYS A 480 19.09 10.32 14.96
N ASP A 481 19.85 10.91 14.03
CA ASP A 481 20.24 12.33 14.11
C ASP A 481 19.13 13.26 13.61
N TRP A 482 18.16 12.74 12.87
CA TRP A 482 17.09 13.52 12.23
C TRP A 482 15.71 13.25 12.79
N PHE A 483 15.45 12.03 13.27
CA PHE A 483 14.14 11.60 13.76
C PHE A 483 14.21 11.20 15.24
N GLU A 484 13.05 11.28 15.90
CA GLU A 484 12.89 10.77 17.29
C GLU A 484 12.68 9.24 17.29
N THR A 485 13.40 8.53 16.43
CA THR A 485 13.44 7.06 16.34
C THR A 485 14.78 6.61 15.78
N ASP A 486 15.09 5.33 15.96
CA ASP A 486 16.23 4.66 15.31
C ASP A 486 15.79 3.33 14.65
N ASP A 487 14.50 3.22 14.29
CA ASP A 487 13.94 2.02 13.72
C ASP A 487 14.20 1.90 12.20
N ASP A 488 14.19 0.66 11.70
CA ASP A 488 14.16 0.37 10.27
C ASP A 488 12.73 0.53 9.72
N VAL A 489 12.61 1.39 8.71
CA VAL A 489 11.32 1.69 8.05
C VAL A 489 11.49 1.64 6.53
N PRO A 490 11.82 0.49 5.94
CA PRO A 490 12.18 0.41 4.52
C PRO A 490 11.00 0.68 3.58
N PHE A 491 9.75 0.51 4.04
CA PHE A 491 8.55 0.56 3.21
C PHE A 491 7.76 1.86 3.30
N MET A 492 8.25 2.89 4.01
CA MET A 492 7.56 4.18 4.14
C MET A 492 6.14 4.06 4.74
N MET A 493 5.97 3.12 5.67
CA MET A 493 4.68 2.77 6.27
C MET A 493 4.46 3.34 7.68
N GLN A 494 5.34 4.23 8.14
CA GLN A 494 5.30 4.82 9.48
C GLN A 494 5.68 6.30 9.42
N VAL A 495 5.02 7.11 10.25
CA VAL A 495 5.27 8.55 10.41
C VAL A 495 5.89 8.78 11.78
N PHE A 496 7.05 9.43 11.82
CA PHE A 496 7.76 9.75 13.05
C PHE A 496 7.99 11.26 13.20
N LYS A 497 8.20 11.70 14.43
CA LYS A 497 8.59 13.08 14.73
C LYS A 497 9.99 13.36 14.20
N ILE A 498 10.11 14.45 13.46
CA ILE A 498 11.42 15.02 13.10
C ILE A 498 11.91 15.80 14.31
N ARG A 499 13.22 15.66 14.67
CA ARG A 499 13.82 16.42 15.76
C ARG A 499 13.57 17.91 15.58
N ALA A 500 13.18 18.61 16.63
CA ALA A 500 12.70 19.98 16.57
C ALA A 500 13.71 20.91 15.89
N GLU A 501 15.00 20.75 16.18
CA GLU A 501 16.12 21.51 15.62
C GLU A 501 16.37 21.23 14.13
N LYS A 502 15.85 20.11 13.60
CA LYS A 502 16.04 19.68 12.20
C LYS A 502 14.90 20.07 11.26
N ARG A 503 13.75 20.46 11.80
CA ARG A 503 12.54 20.72 11.00
C ARG A 503 12.71 21.85 9.98
N GLN A 504 13.45 22.88 10.34
CA GLN A 504 13.71 24.02 9.44
C GLN A 504 14.78 23.72 8.38
N GLU A 505 15.60 22.69 8.59
CA GLU A 505 16.59 22.26 7.61
C GLU A 505 15.95 21.48 6.44
N ILE A 506 14.78 20.83 6.68
CA ILE A 506 14.08 19.97 5.68
C ILE A 506 12.59 20.30 5.58
N PRO A 507 12.20 21.55 5.32
CA PRO A 507 10.81 21.99 5.34
C PRO A 507 9.91 21.30 4.29
N ALA A 508 10.48 20.85 3.16
CA ALA A 508 9.70 20.20 2.09
C ALA A 508 9.13 18.83 2.49
N VAL A 509 9.75 18.14 3.46
CA VAL A 509 9.36 16.81 3.94
C VAL A 509 8.87 16.83 5.39
N THR A 510 8.85 18.01 6.01
CA THR A 510 8.28 18.22 7.35
C THR A 510 6.79 18.50 7.23
N HIS A 511 5.97 17.68 7.88
CA HIS A 511 4.52 17.88 7.97
C HIS A 511 4.21 19.04 8.93
N VAL A 512 2.98 19.59 8.85
CA VAL A 512 2.56 20.72 9.69
C VAL A 512 2.63 20.45 11.20
N ASP A 513 2.56 19.17 11.59
CA ASP A 513 2.69 18.72 12.99
C ASP A 513 4.13 18.37 13.40
N GLY A 514 5.11 18.67 12.54
CA GLY A 514 6.52 18.40 12.80
C GLY A 514 6.96 16.94 12.61
N THR A 515 6.12 16.14 11.95
CA THR A 515 6.43 14.74 11.62
C THR A 515 6.89 14.56 10.18
N GLY A 516 7.39 13.38 9.83
CA GLY A 516 7.70 12.96 8.46
C GLY A 516 7.41 11.47 8.25
N ARG A 517 6.92 11.11 7.05
CA ARG A 517 6.68 9.72 6.68
C ARG A 517 7.99 9.09 6.22
N LEU A 518 8.68 8.45 7.17
CA LEU A 518 10.05 7.97 7.04
C LEU A 518 10.19 6.80 6.05
N GLN A 519 11.23 6.87 5.20
CA GLN A 519 11.81 5.71 4.53
C GLN A 519 13.29 5.62 4.87
N THR A 520 13.73 4.50 5.44
CA THR A 520 15.14 4.18 5.63
C THR A 520 15.71 3.50 4.38
N VAL A 521 16.89 3.92 3.96
CA VAL A 521 17.61 3.37 2.81
C VAL A 521 18.91 2.76 3.28
N THR A 522 19.09 1.46 3.02
CA THR A 522 20.31 0.72 3.34
C THR A 522 21.11 0.42 2.08
N TRP A 523 22.42 0.28 2.24
CA TRP A 523 23.31 -0.16 1.15
C TRP A 523 22.98 -1.58 0.66
N ALA A 524 22.52 -2.46 1.55
CA ALA A 524 22.14 -3.82 1.19
C ALA A 524 20.82 -3.85 0.38
N GLY A 525 19.83 -3.03 0.75
CA GLY A 525 18.51 -3.03 0.12
C GLY A 525 18.47 -2.29 -1.24
N ASN A 526 19.17 -1.14 -1.35
CA ASN A 526 19.23 -0.37 -2.60
C ASN A 526 20.54 0.43 -2.69
N PRO A 527 21.64 -0.20 -3.15
CA PRO A 527 22.98 0.42 -3.17
C PRO A 527 23.06 1.67 -4.05
N ARG A 528 22.39 1.68 -5.22
CA ARG A 528 22.38 2.84 -6.12
C ARG A 528 21.65 4.03 -5.51
N TYR A 529 20.53 3.80 -4.86
CA TYR A 529 19.77 4.85 -4.20
C TYR A 529 20.49 5.38 -2.96
N ALA A 530 21.11 4.49 -2.17
CA ALA A 530 21.97 4.89 -1.06
C ALA A 530 23.13 5.77 -1.52
N ARG A 531 23.82 5.39 -2.62
CA ARG A 531 24.90 6.20 -3.22
C ARG A 531 24.44 7.58 -3.69
N LEU A 532 23.24 7.66 -4.28
CA LEU A 532 22.65 8.95 -4.65
C LEU A 532 22.42 9.86 -3.44
N ILE A 533 21.85 9.30 -2.36
CA ILE A 533 21.59 10.07 -1.12
C ILE A 533 22.89 10.44 -0.44
N GLU A 534 23.88 9.57 -0.44
CA GLU A 534 25.24 9.87 0.08
C GLU A 534 25.89 11.03 -0.70
N ALA A 535 25.84 10.97 -2.05
CA ALA A 535 26.34 12.05 -2.89
C ALA A 535 25.61 13.38 -2.62
N PHE A 536 24.31 13.35 -2.35
CA PHE A 536 23.55 14.51 -1.97
C PHE A 536 23.95 15.03 -0.57
N ARG A 537 24.17 14.14 0.40
CA ARG A 537 24.71 14.48 1.72
C ARG A 537 26.07 15.19 1.61
N ASP A 538 26.97 14.67 0.78
CA ASP A 538 28.32 15.24 0.63
C ASP A 538 28.28 16.67 0.04
N ILE A 539 27.28 17.00 -0.79
CA ILE A 539 27.07 18.35 -1.34
C ILE A 539 26.34 19.24 -0.35
N SER A 540 25.33 18.73 0.34
CA SER A 540 24.32 19.55 1.04
C SER A 540 24.42 19.50 2.57
N GLY A 541 25.14 18.54 3.14
CA GLY A 541 25.13 18.20 4.56
C GLY A 541 23.87 17.45 5.03
N VAL A 542 22.88 17.18 4.15
CA VAL A 542 21.60 16.55 4.49
C VAL A 542 21.57 15.12 3.95
N PRO A 543 21.49 14.07 4.80
CA PRO A 543 21.58 12.67 4.39
C PRO A 543 20.26 12.09 3.87
N MET A 544 19.44 12.91 3.19
CA MET A 544 18.14 12.49 2.67
C MET A 544 17.72 13.29 1.44
N VAL A 545 16.80 12.74 0.67
CA VAL A 545 16.12 13.41 -0.44
C VAL A 545 14.61 13.35 -0.24
N LEU A 546 13.89 14.32 -0.80
CA LEU A 546 12.43 14.22 -0.95
C LEU A 546 12.12 13.14 -1.99
N ASN A 547 11.20 12.23 -1.65
CA ASN A 547 10.74 11.15 -2.50
C ASN A 547 9.21 11.14 -2.65
N THR A 548 8.75 10.98 -3.89
CA THR A 548 7.34 10.71 -4.21
C THR A 548 7.25 9.78 -5.42
N SER A 549 6.09 9.14 -5.63
CA SER A 549 5.87 8.20 -6.75
C SER A 549 6.08 8.85 -8.11
N PHE A 550 6.68 8.09 -9.05
CA PHE A 550 6.89 8.55 -10.42
C PHE A 550 5.61 8.36 -11.25
N ASN A 551 4.73 9.33 -11.17
CA ASN A 551 3.48 9.48 -11.92
C ASN A 551 2.96 10.91 -11.77
N GLU A 552 1.93 11.25 -12.55
CA GLU A 552 1.07 12.42 -12.29
C GLU A 552 -0.12 11.98 -11.41
N ASN A 553 -1.15 11.37 -12.02
CA ASN A 553 -2.33 10.85 -11.33
C ASN A 553 -2.64 9.38 -11.68
N GLU A 554 -2.00 8.85 -12.70
CA GLU A 554 -2.06 7.46 -13.13
C GLU A 554 -1.32 6.50 -12.16
N PRO A 555 -1.36 5.17 -12.36
CA PRO A 555 -0.46 4.23 -11.67
C PRO A 555 1.01 4.60 -11.85
N VAL A 556 1.86 4.25 -10.90
CA VAL A 556 3.33 4.48 -10.99
C VAL A 556 3.86 3.89 -12.30
N VAL A 557 4.79 4.59 -12.95
CA VAL A 557 5.40 4.13 -14.21
C VAL A 557 6.04 2.76 -14.03
N CYS A 558 5.79 1.87 -14.99
CA CYS A 558 6.27 0.49 -14.97
C CYS A 558 7.45 0.29 -15.93
N ILE A 559 7.33 0.82 -17.14
CA ILE A 559 8.29 0.65 -18.25
C ILE A 559 8.93 2.00 -18.64
N PRO A 560 10.07 1.98 -19.37
CA PRO A 560 10.78 3.21 -19.78
C PRO A 560 9.92 4.19 -20.57
N GLU A 561 9.05 3.71 -21.46
CA GLU A 561 8.18 4.52 -22.30
C GLU A 561 7.22 5.37 -21.45
N GLU A 562 6.67 4.78 -20.39
CA GLU A 562 5.78 5.50 -19.46
C GLU A 562 6.52 6.57 -18.65
N ALA A 563 7.77 6.30 -18.28
CA ALA A 563 8.61 7.28 -17.61
C ALA A 563 8.94 8.46 -18.53
N ILE A 564 9.24 8.18 -19.81
CA ILE A 564 9.46 9.20 -20.85
C ILE A 564 8.19 10.03 -21.07
N ASP A 565 7.03 9.37 -21.23
CA ASP A 565 5.75 10.06 -21.41
C ASP A 565 5.41 10.96 -20.21
N CYS A 566 5.61 10.47 -18.99
CA CYS A 566 5.39 11.26 -17.78
C CYS A 566 6.35 12.45 -17.70
N PHE A 567 7.63 12.28 -18.04
CA PHE A 567 8.62 13.34 -18.07
C PHE A 567 8.26 14.42 -19.13
N LEU A 568 7.95 14.00 -20.36
CA LEU A 568 7.64 14.94 -21.44
C LEU A 568 6.34 15.72 -21.19
N ARG A 569 5.33 15.07 -20.61
CA ARG A 569 4.03 15.68 -20.28
C ARG A 569 4.10 16.63 -19.09
N THR A 570 4.99 16.39 -18.14
CA THR A 570 5.15 17.20 -16.92
C THR A 570 6.29 18.22 -17.05
N LYS A 571 6.52 18.98 -15.99
CA LYS A 571 7.61 19.99 -15.93
C LYS A 571 8.77 19.52 -15.06
N MET A 572 9.10 18.21 -15.08
CA MET A 572 10.34 17.71 -14.48
C MET A 572 11.55 18.25 -15.27
N ASP A 573 12.62 18.55 -14.56
CA ASP A 573 13.83 19.15 -15.14
C ASP A 573 14.78 18.09 -15.70
N VAL A 574 14.84 16.94 -15.04
CA VAL A 574 15.75 15.83 -15.38
C VAL A 574 14.98 14.50 -15.34
N LEU A 575 15.33 13.60 -16.26
CA LEU A 575 14.94 12.20 -16.25
C LEU A 575 16.19 11.33 -16.23
N VAL A 576 16.28 10.42 -15.26
CA VAL A 576 17.35 9.40 -15.20
C VAL A 576 16.73 8.04 -15.44
N LEU A 577 17.07 7.45 -16.59
CA LEU A 577 16.65 6.10 -16.99
C LEU A 577 17.87 5.17 -16.98
N GLY A 578 17.94 4.26 -15.99
CA GLY A 578 19.14 3.42 -15.83
C GLY A 578 20.39 4.28 -15.72
N ASP A 579 21.30 4.13 -16.70
CA ASP A 579 22.55 4.88 -16.75
C ASP A 579 22.49 6.15 -17.65
N THR A 580 21.30 6.50 -18.13
CA THR A 580 21.14 7.65 -19.03
C THR A 580 20.55 8.86 -18.29
N PHE A 581 21.26 9.97 -18.34
CA PHE A 581 20.86 11.27 -17.78
C PHE A 581 20.30 12.16 -18.91
N ILE A 582 19.04 12.59 -18.78
CA ILE A 582 18.34 13.42 -19.75
C ILE A 582 17.93 14.71 -19.04
N ALA A 583 18.37 15.86 -19.53
CA ALA A 583 18.09 17.16 -18.94
C ALA A 583 17.48 18.12 -19.97
N ARG A 584 16.50 18.94 -19.51
CA ARG A 584 15.95 20.09 -20.25
C ARG A 584 16.85 21.30 -20.13
#